data_710a9c6bdf06f2141ac089e5949be7a8
#
_entry.id   710a9c6bdf06f2141ac089e5949be7a8
#
_cell.length_a   1.000
_cell.length_b   1.000
_cell.length_c   1.000
_cell.angle_alpha   90.00
_cell.angle_beta   90.00
_cell.angle_gamma   90.00
#
_symmetry.space_group_name_H-M   'P 1'
#
loop_
_entity.id
_entity.type
_entity.pdbx_description
1 polymer ?
#
loop_
_entity_poly.entity_id
_entity_poly.type
_entity_poly.pdbx_seq_one_letter_code
_entity_poly.pdbx_strand_id
1 'polypeptide(L)'
;MAIADCGQLTGDEAEGAGQKVADSTGDPYEDYPEDQAAREATASQILKIATDLKGFGNTAFKAGDLDLGLEKYQKALRYLNEDPSLDGEPAETKTAFSALRVTLNSNSALLSNKLKAYEDARRFATSALEVAGIADAEKAKALYRRAIAEVAIKDEDSALKDLQEASKLAPNDAAVIKELAAVKKVTTERARREKAAYSKAFA
;
A
#
# COMPACT_ATOMS: atom_id res chain seq x y z
N MET A 1 -25.57 13.17 4.48
CA MET A 1 -26.01 11.77 4.56
C MET A 1 -26.98 11.67 5.72
N ALA A 2 -28.20 11.21 5.50
CA ALA A 2 -29.21 11.03 6.56
C ALA A 2 -29.44 9.53 6.74
N ILE A 3 -29.45 9.06 7.99
CA ILE A 3 -29.88 7.69 8.31
C ILE A 3 -31.39 7.67 8.12
N ALA A 4 -31.88 6.87 7.17
CA ALA A 4 -33.31 6.79 6.86
C ALA A 4 -34.04 5.80 7.78
N ASP A 5 -33.36 4.78 8.26
CA ASP A 5 -33.88 3.78 9.18
C ASP A 5 -32.73 3.09 9.95
N CYS A 6 -33.03 2.54 11.13
CA CYS A 6 -32.13 1.68 11.87
C CYS A 6 -32.94 0.65 12.66
N GLY A 7 -32.52 -0.61 12.65
CA GLY A 7 -33.18 -1.71 13.33
C GLY A 7 -32.29 -2.94 13.41
N GLN A 8 -32.78 -3.97 14.11
CA GLN A 8 -32.15 -5.29 14.13
C GLN A 8 -32.68 -6.13 12.98
N LEU A 9 -31.80 -6.67 12.15
CA LEU A 9 -32.18 -7.67 11.15
C LEU A 9 -32.59 -8.98 11.83
N THR A 10 -33.65 -9.62 11.35
CA THR A 10 -34.13 -10.89 11.90
C THR A 10 -34.49 -11.87 10.78
N GLY A 11 -34.48 -13.19 11.07
CA GLY A 11 -34.81 -14.21 10.09
C GLY A 11 -33.88 -14.21 8.87
N ASP A 12 -34.45 -14.45 7.70
CA ASP A 12 -33.72 -14.56 6.43
C ASP A 12 -32.88 -13.32 6.08
N GLU A 13 -33.30 -12.13 6.53
CA GLU A 13 -32.54 -10.90 6.33
C GLU A 13 -31.24 -10.87 7.16
N ALA A 14 -31.27 -11.40 8.39
CA ALA A 14 -30.09 -11.55 9.22
C ALA A 14 -29.13 -12.63 8.69
N GLU A 15 -29.70 -13.73 8.19
CA GLU A 15 -28.90 -14.80 7.56
C GLU A 15 -28.26 -14.32 6.25
N GLY A 16 -28.97 -13.51 5.44
CA GLY A 16 -28.46 -12.96 4.20
C GLY A 16 -27.41 -11.82 4.41
N ALA A 17 -27.52 -11.05 5.47
CA ALA A 17 -26.63 -9.94 5.74
C ALA A 17 -25.17 -10.37 6.08
N GLY A 18 -25.00 -11.61 6.59
CA GLY A 18 -23.70 -12.20 6.87
C GLY A 18 -23.11 -13.01 5.72
N GLN A 19 -23.83 -13.17 4.60
CA GLN A 19 -23.31 -13.96 3.49
C GLN A 19 -22.36 -13.13 2.63
N LYS A 20 -21.14 -13.64 2.48
CA LYS A 20 -20.15 -13.03 1.60
C LYS A 20 -20.64 -13.07 0.14
N VAL A 21 -20.69 -11.89 -0.47
CA VAL A 21 -20.94 -11.79 -1.92
C VAL A 21 -19.71 -12.30 -2.66
N ALA A 22 -19.88 -13.36 -3.43
CA ALA A 22 -18.78 -13.89 -4.26
C ALA A 22 -18.36 -12.86 -5.30
N ASP A 23 -17.06 -12.57 -5.36
CA ASP A 23 -16.46 -11.73 -6.38
C ASP A 23 -15.81 -12.54 -7.51
N SER A 24 -15.32 -11.86 -8.53
CA SER A 24 -14.70 -12.47 -9.70
C SER A 24 -13.38 -13.20 -9.41
N THR A 25 -12.79 -13.04 -8.22
CA THR A 25 -11.53 -13.68 -7.84
C THR A 25 -11.71 -15.06 -7.23
N GLY A 26 -12.93 -15.40 -6.76
CA GLY A 26 -13.22 -16.64 -6.05
C GLY A 26 -12.62 -16.69 -4.64
N ASP A 27 -12.37 -15.53 -4.02
CA ASP A 27 -11.86 -15.38 -2.67
C ASP A 27 -12.85 -16.01 -1.65
N PRO A 28 -12.48 -17.07 -0.91
CA PRO A 28 -13.36 -17.75 0.04
C PRO A 28 -13.32 -17.15 1.45
N TYR A 29 -12.40 -16.20 1.72
CA TYR A 29 -12.15 -15.70 3.07
C TYR A 29 -13.11 -14.57 3.44
N GLU A 30 -13.48 -14.49 4.71
CA GLU A 30 -14.28 -13.38 5.23
C GLU A 30 -13.56 -12.05 5.11
N ASP A 31 -14.31 -10.94 5.06
CA ASP A 31 -13.72 -9.62 4.86
C ASP A 31 -12.96 -9.10 6.07
N TYR A 32 -13.38 -9.57 7.24
CA TYR A 32 -12.73 -9.25 8.52
C TYR A 32 -12.30 -10.52 9.23
N PRO A 33 -11.07 -10.54 9.77
CA PRO A 33 -10.55 -11.72 10.49
C PRO A 33 -11.40 -12.13 11.68
N GLU A 34 -12.06 -11.15 12.33
CA GLU A 34 -12.91 -11.38 13.50
C GLU A 34 -14.16 -12.18 13.20
N ASP A 35 -14.66 -12.13 11.96
CA ASP A 35 -15.85 -12.85 11.49
C ASP A 35 -15.53 -14.30 11.12
N GLN A 36 -14.26 -14.59 10.87
CA GLN A 36 -13.82 -15.97 10.76
C GLN A 36 -13.74 -16.61 12.15
N ALA A 37 -14.01 -17.93 12.22
CA ALA A 37 -13.64 -18.75 13.38
C ALA A 37 -12.12 -18.71 13.69
N ALA A 38 -11.41 -17.80 13.08
CA ALA A 38 -9.99 -17.57 13.04
C ALA A 38 -9.47 -16.67 14.18
N ARG A 39 -10.26 -16.34 15.17
CA ARG A 39 -9.71 -15.75 16.41
C ARG A 39 -8.63 -16.62 17.06
N GLU A 40 -8.54 -17.87 16.65
CA GLU A 40 -7.50 -18.84 17.04
C GLU A 40 -6.58 -19.21 15.87
N ALA A 41 -6.57 -18.43 14.78
CA ALA A 41 -5.74 -18.76 13.63
C ALA A 41 -4.26 -18.68 13.99
N THR A 42 -3.53 -19.75 13.69
CA THR A 42 -2.08 -19.78 13.86
C THR A 42 -1.40 -18.82 12.90
N ALA A 43 -0.18 -18.39 13.23
CA ALA A 43 0.63 -17.56 12.33
C ALA A 43 0.74 -18.15 10.92
N SER A 44 0.89 -19.47 10.81
CA SER A 44 0.96 -20.16 9.52
C SER A 44 -0.35 -20.06 8.72
N GLN A 45 -1.51 -20.15 9.38
CA GLN A 45 -2.81 -19.99 8.73
C GLN A 45 -3.03 -18.56 8.23
N ILE A 46 -2.70 -17.56 9.06
CA ILE A 46 -2.78 -16.14 8.67
C ILE A 46 -1.86 -15.87 7.47
N LEU A 47 -0.62 -16.36 7.51
CA LEU A 47 0.33 -16.20 6.41
C LEU A 47 -0.20 -16.81 5.10
N LYS A 48 -0.83 -18.00 5.20
CA LYS A 48 -1.46 -18.64 4.04
C LYS A 48 -2.61 -17.80 3.48
N ILE A 49 -3.56 -17.37 4.34
CA ILE A 49 -4.70 -16.54 3.93
C ILE A 49 -4.21 -15.26 3.24
N ALA A 50 -3.28 -14.54 3.86
CA ALA A 50 -2.74 -13.30 3.30
C ALA A 50 -1.98 -13.53 1.97
N THR A 51 -1.34 -14.69 1.81
CA THR A 51 -0.68 -15.07 0.56
C THR A 51 -1.68 -15.36 -0.54
N ASP A 52 -2.76 -16.09 -0.23
CA ASP A 52 -3.84 -16.38 -1.17
C ASP A 52 -4.53 -15.08 -1.61
N LEU A 53 -4.86 -14.19 -0.66
CA LEU A 53 -5.45 -12.88 -0.92
C LEU A 53 -4.55 -11.99 -1.79
N LYS A 54 -3.23 -12.02 -1.58
CA LYS A 54 -2.27 -11.38 -2.51
C LYS A 54 -2.39 -11.97 -3.91
N GLY A 55 -2.57 -13.28 -4.03
CA GLY A 55 -2.80 -13.96 -5.30
C GLY A 55 -4.05 -13.46 -6.02
N PHE A 56 -5.16 -13.36 -5.31
CA PHE A 56 -6.42 -12.81 -5.84
C PHE A 56 -6.26 -11.35 -6.27
N GLY A 57 -5.60 -10.52 -5.45
CA GLY A 57 -5.30 -9.14 -5.81
C GLY A 57 -4.43 -9.01 -7.07
N ASN A 58 -3.44 -9.89 -7.23
CA ASN A 58 -2.63 -9.94 -8.46
C ASN A 58 -3.47 -10.34 -9.70
N THR A 59 -4.44 -11.24 -9.53
CA THR A 59 -5.34 -11.67 -10.60
C THR A 59 -6.25 -10.52 -11.03
N ALA A 60 -6.88 -9.82 -10.08
CA ALA A 60 -7.69 -8.64 -10.36
C ALA A 60 -6.87 -7.53 -11.04
N PHE A 61 -5.66 -7.26 -10.55
CA PHE A 61 -4.75 -6.30 -11.17
C PHE A 61 -4.42 -6.64 -12.64
N LYS A 62 -4.14 -7.91 -12.93
CA LYS A 62 -3.86 -8.37 -14.31
C LYS A 62 -5.08 -8.27 -15.21
N ALA A 63 -6.29 -8.44 -14.66
CA ALA A 63 -7.55 -8.24 -15.36
C ALA A 63 -7.88 -6.75 -15.59
N GLY A 64 -7.12 -5.82 -14.98
CA GLY A 64 -7.35 -4.38 -15.07
C GLY A 64 -8.30 -3.83 -14.01
N ASP A 65 -8.81 -4.68 -13.12
CA ASP A 65 -9.65 -4.26 -12.00
C ASP A 65 -8.76 -3.81 -10.82
N LEU A 66 -8.46 -2.51 -10.84
CA LEU A 66 -7.53 -1.91 -9.86
C LEU A 66 -8.17 -1.79 -8.48
N ASP A 67 -9.46 -1.50 -8.42
CA ASP A 67 -10.19 -1.32 -7.17
C ASP A 67 -10.30 -2.65 -6.43
N LEU A 68 -10.75 -3.71 -7.11
CA LEU A 68 -10.80 -5.05 -6.55
C LEU A 68 -9.41 -5.56 -6.13
N GLY A 69 -8.38 -5.28 -6.94
CA GLY A 69 -7.00 -5.61 -6.63
C GLY A 69 -6.52 -4.95 -5.34
N LEU A 70 -6.83 -3.66 -5.16
CA LEU A 70 -6.49 -2.90 -3.95
C LEU A 70 -7.25 -3.43 -2.73
N GLU A 71 -8.55 -3.73 -2.89
CA GLU A 71 -9.38 -4.31 -1.83
C GLU A 71 -8.79 -5.62 -1.30
N LYS A 72 -8.36 -6.53 -2.21
CA LYS A 72 -7.74 -7.81 -1.81
C LYS A 72 -6.41 -7.62 -1.09
N TYR A 73 -5.58 -6.66 -1.51
CA TYR A 73 -4.35 -6.36 -0.78
C TYR A 73 -4.63 -5.77 0.60
N GLN A 74 -5.61 -4.87 0.72
CA GLN A 74 -6.01 -4.32 2.01
C GLN A 74 -6.60 -5.40 2.93
N LYS A 75 -7.41 -6.30 2.39
CA LYS A 75 -7.92 -7.45 3.12
C LYS A 75 -6.77 -8.34 3.63
N ALA A 76 -5.79 -8.64 2.80
CA ALA A 76 -4.60 -9.38 3.21
C ALA A 76 -3.83 -8.69 4.35
N LEU A 77 -3.74 -7.35 4.30
CA LEU A 77 -3.12 -6.55 5.37
C LEU A 77 -3.93 -6.61 6.67
N ARG A 78 -5.28 -6.62 6.62
CA ARG A 78 -6.11 -6.81 7.81
C ARG A 78 -5.76 -8.11 8.52
N TYR A 79 -5.69 -9.24 7.77
CA TYR A 79 -5.31 -10.53 8.33
C TYR A 79 -3.89 -10.52 8.95
N LEU A 80 -2.93 -9.89 8.32
CA LEU A 80 -1.58 -9.77 8.87
C LEU A 80 -1.53 -8.87 10.12
N ASN A 81 -2.47 -7.93 10.26
CA ASN A 81 -2.54 -7.00 11.39
C ASN A 81 -3.21 -7.58 12.64
N GLU A 82 -3.82 -8.78 12.55
CA GLU A 82 -4.22 -9.54 13.74
C GLU A 82 -3.04 -9.85 14.67
N ASP A 83 -1.84 -9.70 14.14
CA ASP A 83 -0.57 -9.77 14.87
C ASP A 83 -0.49 -10.99 15.78
N PRO A 84 -0.67 -12.22 15.20
CA PRO A 84 -0.59 -13.43 15.99
C PRO A 84 0.75 -13.47 16.71
N SER A 85 0.79 -13.99 17.93
CA SER A 85 2.06 -14.15 18.62
C SER A 85 3.01 -14.95 17.73
N LEU A 86 4.11 -14.32 17.38
CA LEU A 86 5.22 -14.97 16.67
C LEU A 86 6.25 -15.53 17.65
N ASP A 87 5.94 -15.52 18.96
CA ASP A 87 6.81 -16.09 19.98
C ASP A 87 6.89 -17.60 19.81
N GLY A 88 8.10 -18.10 19.67
CA GLY A 88 8.33 -19.52 19.38
C GLY A 88 8.24 -19.93 17.91
N GLU A 89 7.74 -19.06 17.03
CA GLU A 89 7.73 -19.33 15.61
C GLU A 89 9.14 -19.29 14.98
N PRO A 90 9.41 -20.14 13.96
CA PRO A 90 10.67 -20.11 13.23
C PRO A 90 11.00 -18.72 12.68
N ALA A 91 12.29 -18.41 12.57
CA ALA A 91 12.75 -17.13 12.03
C ALA A 91 12.24 -16.89 10.58
N GLU A 92 12.09 -17.98 9.82
CA GLU A 92 11.53 -17.97 8.46
C GLU A 92 10.10 -17.46 8.44
N THR A 93 9.26 -17.85 9.41
CA THR A 93 7.87 -17.37 9.54
C THR A 93 7.85 -15.87 9.78
N LYS A 94 8.66 -15.37 10.72
CA LYS A 94 8.79 -13.93 11.01
C LYS A 94 9.23 -13.14 9.78
N THR A 95 10.23 -13.66 9.06
CA THR A 95 10.72 -13.05 7.82
C THR A 95 9.64 -13.03 6.74
N ALA A 96 8.87 -14.12 6.60
CA ALA A 96 7.79 -14.21 5.63
C ALA A 96 6.66 -13.19 5.91
N PHE A 97 6.29 -13.00 7.19
CA PHE A 97 5.34 -11.96 7.59
C PHE A 97 5.82 -10.57 7.18
N SER A 98 7.05 -10.23 7.54
CA SER A 98 7.64 -8.92 7.18
C SER A 98 7.70 -8.71 5.66
N ALA A 99 8.18 -9.70 4.91
CA ALA A 99 8.28 -9.63 3.46
C ALA A 99 6.89 -9.50 2.79
N LEU A 100 5.88 -10.19 3.33
CA LEU A 100 4.51 -10.10 2.82
C LEU A 100 3.89 -8.74 3.11
N ARG A 101 4.08 -8.18 4.32
CA ARG A 101 3.66 -6.81 4.68
C ARG A 101 4.29 -5.77 3.74
N VAL A 102 5.60 -5.86 3.49
CA VAL A 102 6.29 -4.97 2.53
C VAL A 102 5.66 -5.08 1.14
N THR A 103 5.49 -6.31 0.65
CA THR A 103 4.95 -6.56 -0.70
C THR A 103 3.53 -6.01 -0.85
N LEU A 104 2.64 -6.30 0.11
CA LEU A 104 1.25 -5.87 0.07
C LEU A 104 1.12 -4.34 0.15
N ASN A 105 1.81 -3.71 1.10
CA ASN A 105 1.82 -2.25 1.22
C ASN A 105 2.39 -1.59 -0.04
N SER A 106 3.50 -2.10 -0.55
CA SER A 106 4.10 -1.59 -1.78
C SER A 106 3.15 -1.75 -2.98
N ASN A 107 2.47 -2.89 -3.14
CA ASN A 107 1.50 -3.10 -4.21
C ASN A 107 0.24 -2.23 -4.04
N SER A 108 -0.25 -2.04 -2.81
CA SER A 108 -1.34 -1.10 -2.51
C SER A 108 -0.95 0.33 -2.91
N ALA A 109 0.28 0.77 -2.62
CA ALA A 109 0.78 2.08 -3.05
C ALA A 109 0.81 2.21 -4.59
N LEU A 110 1.20 1.15 -5.31
CA LEU A 110 1.17 1.16 -6.77
C LEU A 110 -0.26 1.32 -7.31
N LEU A 111 -1.22 0.55 -6.77
CA LEU A 111 -2.61 0.63 -7.24
C LEU A 111 -3.25 1.98 -6.86
N SER A 112 -3.02 2.47 -5.64
CA SER A 112 -3.50 3.79 -5.21
C SER A 112 -2.95 4.92 -6.10
N ASN A 113 -1.67 4.87 -6.51
CA ASN A 113 -1.12 5.81 -7.48
C ASN A 113 -1.84 5.74 -8.84
N LYS A 114 -2.14 4.54 -9.33
CA LYS A 114 -2.88 4.34 -10.60
C LYS A 114 -4.33 4.85 -10.51
N LEU A 115 -4.97 4.68 -9.36
CA LEU A 115 -6.31 5.18 -9.03
C LEU A 115 -6.33 6.67 -8.68
N LYS A 116 -5.16 7.34 -8.65
CA LYS A 116 -4.98 8.74 -8.26
C LYS A 116 -5.37 9.03 -6.79
N ALA A 117 -5.43 8.01 -5.96
CA ALA A 117 -5.59 8.11 -4.51
C ALA A 117 -4.21 8.36 -3.86
N TYR A 118 -3.63 9.54 -4.11
CA TYR A 118 -2.23 9.82 -3.83
C TYR A 118 -1.89 9.84 -2.34
N GLU A 119 -2.79 10.30 -1.49
CA GLU A 119 -2.59 10.27 -0.03
C GLU A 119 -2.53 8.83 0.50
N ASP A 120 -3.39 7.96 -0.02
CA ASP A 120 -3.35 6.53 0.29
C ASP A 120 -2.07 5.88 -0.23
N ALA A 121 -1.66 6.23 -1.46
CA ALA A 121 -0.41 5.74 -2.02
C ALA A 121 0.80 6.12 -1.15
N ARG A 122 0.86 7.37 -0.67
CA ARG A 122 1.89 7.86 0.24
C ARG A 122 1.87 7.07 1.56
N ARG A 123 0.68 6.89 2.14
CA ARG A 123 0.48 6.14 3.39
C ARG A 123 0.96 4.69 3.26
N PHE A 124 0.51 3.98 2.25
CA PHE A 124 0.92 2.59 2.02
C PHE A 124 2.42 2.46 1.76
N ALA A 125 3.01 3.34 0.94
CA ALA A 125 4.45 3.32 0.70
C ALA A 125 5.24 3.58 2.00
N THR A 126 4.78 4.48 2.86
CA THR A 126 5.37 4.73 4.18
C THR A 126 5.28 3.49 5.07
N SER A 127 4.11 2.84 5.15
CA SER A 127 3.95 1.59 5.90
C SER A 127 4.88 0.47 5.39
N ALA A 128 5.16 0.41 4.09
CA ALA A 128 6.15 -0.53 3.57
C ALA A 128 7.58 -0.21 4.05
N LEU A 129 7.94 1.08 4.09
CA LEU A 129 9.27 1.55 4.50
C LEU A 129 9.53 1.39 6.01
N GLU A 130 8.47 1.37 6.83
CA GLU A 130 8.55 1.19 8.28
C GLU A 130 8.78 -0.26 8.70
N VAL A 131 8.62 -1.22 7.79
CA VAL A 131 8.88 -2.63 8.11
C VAL A 131 10.37 -2.85 8.35
N ALA A 132 10.71 -3.32 9.54
CA ALA A 132 12.10 -3.61 9.90
C ALA A 132 12.72 -4.67 8.97
N GLY A 133 13.96 -4.44 8.53
CA GLY A 133 14.70 -5.38 7.68
C GLY A 133 14.25 -5.42 6.22
N ILE A 134 13.54 -4.39 5.76
CA ILE A 134 13.17 -4.27 4.35
C ILE A 134 14.43 -4.37 3.45
N ALA A 135 14.37 -5.21 2.42
CA ALA A 135 15.46 -5.35 1.46
C ALA A 135 15.61 -4.10 0.59
N ASP A 136 16.85 -3.77 0.20
CA ASP A 136 17.17 -2.55 -0.57
C ASP A 136 16.35 -2.42 -1.85
N ALA A 137 16.13 -3.51 -2.58
CA ALA A 137 15.35 -3.51 -3.80
C ALA A 137 13.86 -3.17 -3.54
N GLU A 138 13.28 -3.67 -2.46
CA GLU A 138 11.91 -3.36 -2.08
C GLU A 138 11.79 -1.94 -1.50
N LYS A 139 12.81 -1.51 -0.74
CA LYS A 139 12.91 -0.14 -0.24
C LYS A 139 12.96 0.87 -1.39
N ALA A 140 13.78 0.62 -2.42
CA ALA A 140 13.83 1.47 -3.61
C ALA A 140 12.46 1.60 -4.31
N LYS A 141 11.74 0.49 -4.45
CA LYS A 141 10.38 0.49 -5.04
C LYS A 141 9.38 1.30 -4.19
N ALA A 142 9.42 1.13 -2.87
CA ALA A 142 8.52 1.84 -1.97
C ALA A 142 8.80 3.35 -1.97
N LEU A 143 10.08 3.77 -1.94
CA LEU A 143 10.50 5.16 -2.07
C LEU A 143 10.05 5.76 -3.40
N TYR A 144 10.26 5.07 -4.51
CA TYR A 144 9.80 5.51 -5.83
C TYR A 144 8.28 5.72 -5.86
N ARG A 145 7.50 4.76 -5.32
CA ARG A 145 6.03 4.84 -5.30
C ARG A 145 5.53 5.97 -4.41
N ARG A 146 6.22 6.25 -3.29
CA ARG A 146 5.92 7.39 -2.42
C ARG A 146 6.21 8.70 -3.13
N ALA A 147 7.36 8.81 -3.78
CA ALA A 147 7.73 9.99 -4.53
C ALA A 147 6.75 10.33 -5.66
N ILE A 148 6.22 9.33 -6.39
CA ILE A 148 5.17 9.57 -7.39
C ILE A 148 3.92 10.20 -6.76
N ALA A 149 3.50 9.73 -5.58
CA ALA A 149 2.38 10.30 -4.84
C ALA A 149 2.70 11.73 -4.39
N GLU A 150 3.90 11.97 -3.85
CA GLU A 150 4.36 13.28 -3.37
C GLU A 150 4.43 14.32 -4.49
N VAL A 151 4.91 13.94 -5.67
CA VAL A 151 4.87 14.82 -6.85
C VAL A 151 3.43 15.20 -7.20
N ALA A 152 2.52 14.25 -7.16
CA ALA A 152 1.12 14.49 -7.50
C ALA A 152 0.40 15.43 -6.51
N ILE A 153 0.76 15.37 -5.22
CA ILE A 153 0.25 16.29 -4.18
C ILE A 153 1.07 17.57 -4.02
N LYS A 154 2.05 17.80 -4.91
CA LYS A 154 2.91 19.01 -4.93
C LYS A 154 3.92 19.11 -3.78
N ASP A 155 4.31 17.99 -3.20
CA ASP A 155 5.41 17.90 -2.24
C ASP A 155 6.71 17.48 -2.94
N GLU A 156 7.22 18.35 -3.82
CA GLU A 156 8.41 18.06 -4.61
C GLU A 156 9.69 17.92 -3.76
N ASP A 157 9.73 18.50 -2.58
CA ASP A 157 10.91 18.43 -1.70
C ASP A 157 11.02 17.05 -1.03
N SER A 158 9.91 16.46 -0.61
CA SER A 158 9.88 15.08 -0.12
C SER A 158 10.15 14.09 -1.25
N ALA A 159 9.50 14.26 -2.40
CA ALA A 159 9.73 13.45 -3.59
C ALA A 159 11.21 13.45 -4.03
N LEU A 160 11.88 14.59 -3.97
CA LEU A 160 13.29 14.70 -4.32
C LEU A 160 14.17 13.86 -3.38
N LYS A 161 13.91 13.90 -2.07
CA LYS A 161 14.65 13.10 -1.08
C LYS A 161 14.46 11.60 -1.32
N ASP A 162 13.22 11.18 -1.51
CA ASP A 162 12.89 9.78 -1.77
C ASP A 162 13.54 9.25 -3.05
N LEU A 163 13.46 10.02 -4.14
CA LEU A 163 14.08 9.65 -5.41
C LEU A 163 15.61 9.63 -5.35
N GLN A 164 16.22 10.52 -4.56
CA GLN A 164 17.66 10.48 -4.33
C GLN A 164 18.09 9.22 -3.58
N GLU A 165 17.32 8.80 -2.57
CA GLU A 165 17.60 7.58 -1.83
C GLU A 165 17.32 6.34 -2.71
N ALA A 166 16.19 6.30 -3.42
CA ALA A 166 15.88 5.23 -4.37
C ALA A 166 16.97 5.06 -5.44
N SER A 167 17.52 6.17 -5.96
CA SER A 167 18.60 6.13 -6.95
C SER A 167 19.92 5.58 -6.40
N LYS A 168 20.18 5.69 -5.10
CA LYS A 168 21.35 5.06 -4.46
C LYS A 168 21.16 3.55 -4.34
N LEU A 169 19.95 3.10 -4.02
CA LEU A 169 19.60 1.69 -3.84
C LEU A 169 19.42 0.97 -5.19
N ALA A 170 18.95 1.67 -6.21
CA ALA A 170 18.69 1.15 -7.56
C ALA A 170 19.26 2.10 -8.64
N PRO A 171 20.60 2.19 -8.78
CA PRO A 171 21.24 3.19 -9.63
C PRO A 171 20.97 3.02 -11.13
N ASN A 172 20.56 1.83 -11.56
CA ASN A 172 20.25 1.53 -12.95
C ASN A 172 18.75 1.49 -13.27
N ASP A 173 17.87 1.86 -12.32
CA ASP A 173 16.43 1.89 -12.57
C ASP A 173 16.07 3.12 -13.40
N ALA A 174 15.67 2.86 -14.65
CA ALA A 174 15.35 3.91 -15.62
C ALA A 174 14.16 4.79 -15.19
N ALA A 175 13.18 4.22 -14.45
CA ALA A 175 12.03 4.97 -13.97
C ALA A 175 12.44 5.93 -12.85
N VAL A 176 13.26 5.47 -11.91
CA VAL A 176 13.82 6.29 -10.83
C VAL A 176 14.67 7.42 -11.41
N ILE A 177 15.57 7.12 -12.34
CA ILE A 177 16.47 8.11 -12.97
C ILE A 177 15.65 9.19 -13.69
N LYS A 178 14.66 8.79 -14.47
CA LYS A 178 13.79 9.70 -15.23
C LYS A 178 13.04 10.64 -14.29
N GLU A 179 12.40 10.09 -13.27
CA GLU A 179 11.59 10.87 -12.33
C GLU A 179 12.46 11.81 -11.49
N LEU A 180 13.61 11.34 -11.02
CA LEU A 180 14.58 12.17 -10.30
C LEU A 180 15.03 13.39 -11.14
N ALA A 181 15.29 13.18 -12.44
CA ALA A 181 15.66 14.28 -13.33
C ALA A 181 14.51 15.30 -13.50
N ALA A 182 13.26 14.80 -13.62
CA ALA A 182 12.09 15.67 -13.75
C ALA A 182 11.87 16.51 -12.48
N VAL A 183 11.89 15.88 -11.29
CA VAL A 183 11.70 16.58 -10.02
C VAL A 183 12.84 17.58 -9.75
N LYS A 184 14.09 17.23 -10.02
CA LYS A 184 15.24 18.16 -9.92
C LYS A 184 15.06 19.41 -10.77
N LYS A 185 14.53 19.26 -12.00
CA LYS A 185 14.26 20.40 -12.86
C LYS A 185 13.21 21.33 -12.27
N VAL A 186 12.12 20.80 -11.74
CA VAL A 186 11.03 21.56 -11.12
C VAL A 186 11.52 22.30 -9.88
N THR A 187 12.21 21.62 -8.96
CA THR A 187 12.73 22.23 -7.72
C THR A 187 13.78 23.32 -8.00
N THR A 188 14.67 23.09 -8.97
CA THR A 188 15.66 24.11 -9.39
C THR A 188 15.00 25.35 -9.98
N GLU A 189 14.00 25.17 -10.83
CA GLU A 189 13.27 26.29 -11.44
C GLU A 189 12.47 27.07 -10.38
N ARG A 190 11.84 26.39 -9.42
CA ARG A 190 11.17 27.02 -8.27
C ARG A 190 12.15 27.88 -7.47
N ALA A 191 13.30 27.34 -7.07
CA ALA A 191 14.31 28.04 -6.33
C ALA A 191 14.85 29.28 -7.10
N ARG A 192 15.00 29.17 -8.43
CA ARG A 192 15.40 30.28 -9.27
C ARG A 192 14.37 31.43 -9.28
N ARG A 193 13.07 31.06 -9.39
CA ARG A 193 11.97 32.07 -9.35
C ARG A 193 11.86 32.74 -8.00
N GLU A 194 11.96 31.99 -6.92
CA GLU A 194 11.96 32.55 -5.56
C GLU A 194 13.10 33.50 -5.35
N LYS A 195 14.34 33.14 -5.72
CA LYS A 195 15.51 34.01 -5.62
C LYS A 195 15.32 35.30 -6.44
N ALA A 196 14.77 35.23 -7.65
CA ALA A 196 14.50 36.40 -8.49
C ALA A 196 13.39 37.28 -7.92
N ALA A 197 12.38 36.71 -7.26
CA ALA A 197 11.35 37.47 -6.57
C ALA A 197 11.91 38.24 -5.35
N TYR A 198 12.72 37.55 -4.53
CA TYR A 198 13.39 38.17 -3.39
C TYR A 198 14.29 39.33 -3.80
N SER A 199 15.12 39.15 -4.84
CA SER A 199 16.02 40.25 -5.28
C SER A 199 15.27 41.46 -5.80
N LYS A 200 14.06 41.30 -6.36
CA LYS A 200 13.21 42.43 -6.77
C LYS A 200 12.50 43.13 -5.61
N ALA A 201 12.22 42.41 -4.53
CA ALA A 201 11.51 42.95 -3.37
C ALA A 201 12.42 43.82 -2.48
N PHE A 202 13.74 43.67 -2.61
CA PHE A 202 14.74 44.36 -1.80
C PHE A 202 15.71 45.25 -2.64
N ALA A 203 15.42 45.47 -3.90
CA ALA A 203 16.09 46.43 -4.78
C ALA A 203 15.27 47.73 -4.91
#